data_ee01f2f990d4847d6363fe2767b0d55b
#
_entry.id   ee01f2f990d4847d6363fe2767b0d55b
#
_cell.length_a   1.000
_cell.length_b   1.000
_cell.length_c   1.000
_cell.angle_alpha   90.00
_cell.angle_beta   90.00
_cell.angle_gamma   90.00
#
_symmetry.space_group_name_H-M   'P 1'
#
loop_
_entity.id
_entity.type
_entity.pdbx_description
1 polymer ?
#
loop_
_entity_poly.entity_id
_entity_poly.type
_entity_poly.pdbx_seq_one_letter_code
_entity_poly.pdbx_strand_id
1 'polypeptide(L)'
;MIDGAKPSKGFRVPENFDEACEVVLAAHDAKEVFVPVGGGTRLEVGHPLSKYDIALDMSYMNDVISYNPADLTCTVQSGITLSALQNNLREYNQFLAVDGPKPDIATIGGTLASSAPGYLRWNLGHMRDTVIGMKMIMSNGVAVKTGGQVVKNVSGYDMARLHIGAFGSLGVIGEVSFKLTPISSKEGSMCVTFGQFEDAHIFSLNVFDGHVMPLALACFDSCGASRIGIQGKSGRWSVLIKIGSREKAFERQVSIIQDLAGRNGSESIELIRQEEEIPLWDALRDFGSNCQDTLGAPSIIGRAYLTPSQVKDCEKDIRRILLDSQVPFSILSQPGFGTLLVYIFGGETSEVFELTETLNEIRLSVNRGSGELTFERLPIQMKNNVDVWDESRSNPKS
;
A
#
# COMPACT_ATOMS: atom_id res chain seq x y z
N MET A 1 -19.45 1.71 -8.16
CA MET A 1 -19.16 2.10 -9.55
C MET A 1 -17.66 2.11 -9.73
N ILE A 2 -17.15 1.61 -10.84
CA ILE A 2 -15.71 1.57 -11.15
C ILE A 2 -15.45 2.57 -12.26
N ASP A 3 -14.68 3.63 -11.99
CA ASP A 3 -14.41 4.71 -12.95
C ASP A 3 -15.66 5.21 -13.70
N GLY A 4 -16.79 5.37 -13.01
CA GLY A 4 -18.05 5.81 -13.58
C GLY A 4 -18.88 4.71 -14.26
N ALA A 5 -18.30 3.55 -14.57
CA ALA A 5 -19.04 2.42 -15.13
C ALA A 5 -19.93 1.74 -14.08
N LYS A 6 -21.15 1.35 -14.47
CA LYS A 6 -22.07 0.60 -13.62
C LYS A 6 -22.21 -0.82 -14.14
N PRO A 7 -22.42 -1.82 -13.24
CA PRO A 7 -22.71 -3.18 -13.67
C PRO A 7 -24.06 -3.22 -14.41
N SER A 8 -24.09 -3.83 -15.60
CA SER A 8 -25.31 -3.87 -16.43
C SER A 8 -26.42 -4.75 -15.83
N LYS A 9 -26.03 -5.75 -15.01
CA LYS A 9 -26.92 -6.72 -14.32
C LYS A 9 -26.92 -6.56 -12.79
N GLY A 10 -26.28 -5.49 -12.28
CA GLY A 10 -26.29 -5.12 -10.86
C GLY A 10 -25.31 -5.90 -10.01
N PHE A 11 -25.61 -5.94 -8.72
CA PHE A 11 -24.77 -6.56 -7.69
C PHE A 11 -25.22 -7.99 -7.41
N ARG A 12 -24.25 -8.84 -7.04
CA ARG A 12 -24.46 -10.13 -6.38
C ARG A 12 -23.70 -10.12 -5.08
N VAL A 13 -24.36 -10.51 -4.00
CA VAL A 13 -23.85 -10.38 -2.62
C VAL A 13 -23.95 -11.75 -1.95
N PRO A 14 -22.96 -12.64 -2.17
CA PRO A 14 -22.99 -13.96 -1.54
C PRO A 14 -22.73 -13.82 -0.03
N GLU A 15 -23.45 -14.64 0.76
CA GLU A 15 -23.29 -14.71 2.20
C GLU A 15 -22.26 -15.76 2.62
N ASN A 16 -21.93 -16.70 1.72
CA ASN A 16 -20.97 -17.77 2.00
C ASN A 16 -20.19 -18.15 0.72
N PHE A 17 -19.16 -18.98 0.93
CA PHE A 17 -18.25 -19.36 -0.14
C PHE A 17 -18.92 -20.17 -1.26
N ASP A 18 -19.87 -21.04 -0.93
CA ASP A 18 -20.54 -21.89 -1.90
C ASP A 18 -21.46 -21.07 -2.80
N GLU A 19 -22.21 -20.12 -2.24
CA GLU A 19 -22.97 -19.14 -3.02
C GLU A 19 -22.09 -18.31 -3.96
N ALA A 20 -20.92 -17.90 -3.48
CA ALA A 20 -19.97 -17.17 -4.34
C ALA A 20 -19.50 -18.04 -5.53
N CYS A 21 -19.27 -19.34 -5.31
CA CYS A 21 -18.97 -20.29 -6.39
C CYS A 21 -20.11 -20.41 -7.38
N GLU A 22 -21.37 -20.52 -6.91
CA GLU A 22 -22.55 -20.60 -7.77
C GLU A 22 -22.73 -19.35 -8.63
N VAL A 23 -22.53 -18.16 -8.06
CA VAL A 23 -22.61 -16.90 -8.81
C VAL A 23 -21.53 -16.83 -9.89
N VAL A 24 -20.29 -17.22 -9.57
CA VAL A 24 -19.19 -17.21 -10.55
C VAL A 24 -19.43 -18.24 -11.66
N LEU A 25 -19.91 -19.45 -11.32
CA LEU A 25 -20.27 -20.48 -12.30
C LEU A 25 -21.40 -20.01 -13.22
N ALA A 26 -22.46 -19.42 -12.67
CA ALA A 26 -23.56 -18.88 -13.47
C ALA A 26 -23.11 -17.76 -14.43
N ALA A 27 -22.23 -16.87 -13.95
CA ALA A 27 -21.65 -15.82 -14.79
C ALA A 27 -20.77 -16.42 -15.92
N HIS A 28 -19.99 -17.45 -15.61
CA HIS A 28 -19.17 -18.16 -16.59
C HIS A 28 -20.03 -18.79 -17.71
N ASP A 29 -21.07 -19.52 -17.33
CA ASP A 29 -21.97 -20.20 -18.27
C ASP A 29 -22.74 -19.20 -19.16
N ALA A 30 -23.11 -18.05 -18.57
CA ALA A 30 -23.77 -16.97 -19.28
C ALA A 30 -22.79 -16.07 -20.07
N LYS A 31 -21.48 -16.28 -20.00
CA LYS A 31 -20.41 -15.44 -20.57
C LYS A 31 -20.51 -13.98 -20.14
N GLU A 32 -20.84 -13.77 -18.88
CA GLU A 32 -20.94 -12.46 -18.25
C GLU A 32 -19.61 -12.05 -17.64
N VAL A 33 -19.28 -10.75 -17.76
CA VAL A 33 -18.11 -10.17 -17.14
C VAL A 33 -18.46 -9.78 -15.70
N PHE A 34 -17.80 -10.38 -14.73
CA PHE A 34 -17.94 -10.00 -13.33
C PHE A 34 -16.66 -9.36 -12.77
N VAL A 35 -16.84 -8.47 -11.80
CA VAL A 35 -15.75 -7.84 -11.08
C VAL A 35 -15.94 -8.10 -9.58
N PRO A 36 -14.99 -8.77 -8.91
CA PRO A 36 -15.05 -8.93 -7.46
C PRO A 36 -14.79 -7.60 -6.78
N VAL A 37 -15.61 -7.25 -5.81
CA VAL A 37 -15.56 -6.02 -5.04
C VAL A 37 -15.54 -6.35 -3.56
N GLY A 38 -14.63 -5.74 -2.81
CA GLY A 38 -14.67 -5.70 -1.35
C GLY A 38 -15.08 -4.29 -0.91
N GLY A 39 -14.28 -3.62 -0.06
CA GLY A 39 -14.55 -2.25 0.39
C GLY A 39 -14.41 -1.15 -0.67
N GLY A 40 -14.07 -1.46 -1.90
CA GLY A 40 -14.03 -0.51 -3.01
C GLY A 40 -12.91 0.55 -2.94
N THR A 41 -11.94 0.40 -2.04
CA THR A 41 -10.91 1.43 -1.76
C THR A 41 -9.86 1.58 -2.86
N ARG A 42 -9.79 0.65 -3.83
CA ARG A 42 -8.79 0.59 -4.90
C ARG A 42 -9.39 0.37 -6.30
N LEU A 43 -10.67 0.66 -6.49
CA LEU A 43 -11.36 0.47 -7.77
C LEU A 43 -10.95 1.46 -8.85
N GLU A 44 -10.30 2.55 -8.48
CA GLU A 44 -9.78 3.57 -9.40
C GLU A 44 -8.37 3.25 -9.95
N VAL A 45 -7.73 2.16 -9.49
CA VAL A 45 -6.40 1.76 -9.99
C VAL A 45 -6.55 1.01 -11.31
N GLY A 46 -5.76 1.39 -12.31
CA GLY A 46 -5.78 0.77 -13.64
C GLY A 46 -6.54 1.56 -14.69
N HIS A 47 -6.67 0.95 -15.87
CA HIS A 47 -7.45 1.52 -16.98
C HIS A 47 -8.95 1.49 -16.71
N PRO A 48 -9.72 2.43 -17.26
CA PRO A 48 -11.17 2.43 -17.14
C PRO A 48 -11.78 1.15 -17.73
N LEU A 49 -12.74 0.57 -17.01
CA LEU A 49 -13.50 -0.54 -17.55
C LEU A 49 -14.46 -0.05 -18.65
N SER A 50 -14.43 -0.72 -19.79
CA SER A 50 -15.37 -0.40 -20.89
C SER A 50 -16.81 -0.80 -20.54
N LYS A 51 -16.97 -1.96 -19.91
CA LYS A 51 -18.24 -2.50 -19.39
C LYS A 51 -17.98 -3.68 -18.47
N TYR A 52 -18.92 -3.96 -17.58
CA TYR A 52 -19.00 -5.22 -16.83
C TYR A 52 -20.48 -5.50 -16.49
N ASP A 53 -20.81 -6.78 -16.28
CA ASP A 53 -22.18 -7.20 -16.11
C ASP A 53 -22.55 -7.30 -14.62
N ILE A 54 -21.68 -7.87 -13.81
CA ILE A 54 -21.93 -8.15 -12.40
C ILE A 54 -20.83 -7.55 -11.52
N ALA A 55 -21.22 -6.83 -10.47
CA ALA A 55 -20.35 -6.55 -9.32
C ALA A 55 -20.58 -7.66 -8.29
N LEU A 56 -19.56 -8.48 -8.04
CA LEU A 56 -19.57 -9.53 -7.02
C LEU A 56 -19.07 -8.96 -5.71
N ASP A 57 -19.98 -8.57 -4.84
CA ASP A 57 -19.68 -7.93 -3.56
C ASP A 57 -19.38 -8.99 -2.49
N MET A 58 -18.11 -9.08 -2.10
CA MET A 58 -17.60 -10.03 -1.13
C MET A 58 -17.66 -9.53 0.33
N SER A 59 -18.16 -8.31 0.57
CA SER A 59 -18.09 -7.66 1.89
C SER A 59 -18.91 -8.36 2.98
N TYR A 60 -19.92 -9.14 2.61
CA TYR A 60 -20.73 -9.92 3.55
C TYR A 60 -20.05 -11.21 4.02
N MET A 61 -19.03 -11.68 3.31
CA MET A 61 -18.20 -12.79 3.76
C MET A 61 -17.10 -12.26 4.70
N ASN A 62 -17.43 -11.92 5.93
CA ASN A 62 -16.59 -11.18 6.86
C ASN A 62 -16.30 -11.85 8.20
N ASP A 63 -16.50 -13.16 8.30
CA ASP A 63 -16.27 -13.93 9.52
C ASP A 63 -14.80 -14.30 9.73
N VAL A 64 -14.45 -14.47 11.01
CA VAL A 64 -13.23 -15.17 11.44
C VAL A 64 -13.57 -16.66 11.52
N ILE A 65 -13.09 -17.45 10.54
CA ILE A 65 -13.39 -18.89 10.43
C ILE A 65 -12.69 -19.68 11.53
N SER A 66 -11.44 -19.36 11.80
CA SER A 66 -10.65 -19.97 12.87
C SER A 66 -9.56 -19.04 13.35
N TYR A 67 -9.29 -19.06 14.65
CA TYR A 67 -8.21 -18.34 15.26
C TYR A 67 -7.53 -19.19 16.33
N ASN A 68 -6.24 -19.39 16.19
CA ASN A 68 -5.42 -20.09 17.15
C ASN A 68 -4.29 -19.17 17.65
N PRO A 69 -4.50 -18.44 18.77
CA PRO A 69 -3.50 -17.53 19.31
C PRO A 69 -2.19 -18.21 19.69
N ALA A 70 -2.22 -19.48 20.14
CA ALA A 70 -1.02 -20.21 20.54
C ALA A 70 -0.09 -20.51 19.35
N ASP A 71 -0.66 -20.76 18.17
CA ASP A 71 0.08 -21.04 16.94
C ASP A 71 0.33 -19.79 16.10
N LEU A 72 -0.14 -18.61 16.55
CA LEU A 72 -0.06 -17.35 15.81
C LEU A 72 -0.66 -17.46 14.40
N THR A 73 -1.84 -18.10 14.28
CA THR A 73 -2.52 -18.29 13.01
C THR A 73 -3.99 -17.94 13.09
N CYS A 74 -4.52 -17.36 12.01
CA CYS A 74 -5.96 -17.18 11.83
C CYS A 74 -6.36 -17.46 10.38
N THR A 75 -7.61 -17.87 10.19
CA THR A 75 -8.26 -17.98 8.87
C THR A 75 -9.51 -17.13 8.89
N VAL A 76 -9.65 -16.30 7.87
CA VAL A 76 -10.76 -15.34 7.76
C VAL A 76 -11.38 -15.38 6.37
N GLN A 77 -12.61 -14.95 6.27
CA GLN A 77 -13.25 -14.65 5.00
C GLN A 77 -12.71 -13.34 4.42
N SER A 78 -12.70 -13.24 3.09
CA SER A 78 -12.04 -12.15 2.37
C SER A 78 -12.70 -10.78 2.53
N GLY A 79 -13.96 -10.73 2.92
CA GLY A 79 -14.75 -9.52 3.12
C GLY A 79 -14.55 -8.85 4.48
N ILE A 80 -13.88 -9.50 5.44
CA ILE A 80 -13.58 -8.86 6.72
C ILE A 80 -12.69 -7.63 6.49
N THR A 81 -12.98 -6.51 7.18
CA THR A 81 -12.15 -5.30 7.07
C THR A 81 -10.84 -5.46 7.84
N LEU A 82 -9.81 -4.72 7.41
CA LEU A 82 -8.52 -4.73 8.11
C LEU A 82 -8.67 -4.32 9.57
N SER A 83 -9.45 -3.27 9.86
CA SER A 83 -9.63 -2.81 11.25
C SER A 83 -10.39 -3.81 12.10
N ALA A 84 -11.44 -4.45 11.57
CA ALA A 84 -12.19 -5.46 12.31
C ALA A 84 -11.29 -6.65 12.68
N LEU A 85 -10.48 -7.14 11.74
CA LEU A 85 -9.52 -8.19 12.01
C LEU A 85 -8.47 -7.77 13.03
N GLN A 86 -7.85 -6.59 12.85
CA GLN A 86 -6.84 -6.09 13.79
C GLN A 86 -7.38 -5.93 15.23
N ASN A 87 -8.63 -5.49 15.38
CA ASN A 87 -9.26 -5.37 16.70
C ASN A 87 -9.42 -6.74 17.37
N ASN A 88 -9.89 -7.75 16.64
CA ASN A 88 -10.00 -9.11 17.17
C ASN A 88 -8.65 -9.69 17.60
N LEU A 89 -7.58 -9.42 16.84
CA LEU A 89 -6.24 -9.93 17.13
C LEU A 89 -5.59 -9.23 18.34
N ARG A 90 -5.88 -7.93 18.54
CA ARG A 90 -5.36 -7.14 19.68
C ARG A 90 -5.79 -7.68 21.04
N GLU A 91 -6.94 -8.33 21.15
CA GLU A 91 -7.40 -8.98 22.39
C GLU A 91 -6.41 -10.02 22.93
N TYR A 92 -5.59 -10.59 22.03
CA TYR A 92 -4.56 -11.58 22.35
C TYR A 92 -3.14 -11.04 22.20
N ASN A 93 -2.96 -9.71 22.17
CA ASN A 93 -1.68 -9.05 21.94
C ASN A 93 -0.98 -9.50 20.64
N GLN A 94 -1.76 -9.68 19.58
CA GLN A 94 -1.29 -10.06 18.25
C GLN A 94 -1.77 -9.08 17.20
N PHE A 95 -1.12 -9.07 16.05
CA PHE A 95 -1.56 -8.28 14.91
C PHE A 95 -1.17 -8.97 13.59
N LEU A 96 -1.86 -8.60 12.52
CA LEU A 96 -1.50 -8.95 11.16
C LEU A 96 -0.60 -7.86 10.59
N ALA A 97 0.57 -8.24 10.07
CA ALA A 97 1.54 -7.29 9.48
C ALA A 97 1.11 -6.83 8.08
N VAL A 98 -0.12 -6.34 7.97
CA VAL A 98 -0.72 -5.76 6.76
C VAL A 98 -1.40 -4.45 7.16
N ASP A 99 -0.98 -3.34 6.57
CA ASP A 99 -1.41 -1.99 6.91
C ASP A 99 -1.87 -1.19 5.68
N GLY A 100 -2.75 -1.75 4.89
CA GLY A 100 -3.34 -1.07 3.73
C GLY A 100 -4.16 0.17 4.11
N PRO A 101 -4.31 1.15 3.19
CA PRO A 101 -5.06 2.39 3.43
C PRO A 101 -6.55 2.12 3.66
N LYS A 102 -7.20 3.03 4.41
CA LYS A 102 -8.63 2.98 4.77
C LYS A 102 -9.05 1.66 5.44
N PRO A 103 -8.41 1.25 6.55
CA PRO A 103 -8.60 -0.06 7.16
C PRO A 103 -10.04 -0.36 7.61
N ASP A 104 -10.85 0.67 7.89
CA ASP A 104 -12.25 0.51 8.29
C ASP A 104 -13.15 0.07 7.14
N ILE A 105 -12.72 0.29 5.89
CA ILE A 105 -13.46 -0.04 4.67
C ILE A 105 -12.72 -1.11 3.87
N ALA A 106 -11.39 -1.03 3.79
CA ALA A 106 -10.57 -1.96 3.03
C ALA A 106 -10.71 -3.39 3.57
N THR A 107 -11.17 -4.30 2.72
CA THR A 107 -11.30 -5.73 3.07
C THR A 107 -9.98 -6.47 2.86
N ILE A 108 -9.82 -7.58 3.57
CA ILE A 108 -8.65 -8.46 3.42
C ILE A 108 -8.47 -8.91 1.97
N GLY A 109 -9.54 -9.38 1.32
CA GLY A 109 -9.48 -9.82 -0.09
C GLY A 109 -9.08 -8.71 -1.04
N GLY A 110 -9.67 -7.51 -0.89
CA GLY A 110 -9.36 -6.34 -1.71
C GLY A 110 -7.93 -5.84 -1.50
N THR A 111 -7.44 -5.84 -0.25
CA THR A 111 -6.07 -5.45 0.11
C THR A 111 -5.04 -6.39 -0.51
N LEU A 112 -5.26 -7.70 -0.42
CA LEU A 112 -4.38 -8.71 -1.03
C LEU A 112 -4.44 -8.65 -2.56
N ALA A 113 -5.65 -8.64 -3.13
CA ALA A 113 -5.85 -8.62 -4.58
C ALA A 113 -5.16 -7.41 -5.24
N SER A 114 -5.19 -6.24 -4.59
CA SER A 114 -4.53 -5.03 -5.10
C SER A 114 -3.07 -4.87 -4.63
N SER A 115 -2.56 -5.79 -3.80
CA SER A 115 -1.27 -5.65 -3.13
C SER A 115 -1.09 -4.25 -2.53
N ALA A 116 -2.15 -3.75 -1.84
CA ALA A 116 -2.21 -2.38 -1.36
C ALA A 116 -0.99 -2.06 -0.48
N PRO A 117 -0.26 -0.98 -0.79
CA PRO A 117 0.99 -0.69 -0.10
C PRO A 117 0.76 -0.26 1.35
N GLY A 118 1.71 -0.62 2.20
CA GLY A 118 1.78 -0.20 3.60
C GLY A 118 3.21 0.09 4.02
N TYR A 119 3.40 0.48 5.27
CA TYR A 119 4.72 0.82 5.84
C TYR A 119 5.31 -0.29 6.71
N LEU A 120 4.49 -1.23 7.22
CA LEU A 120 4.89 -2.29 8.16
C LEU A 120 5.71 -3.43 7.54
N ARG A 121 6.41 -3.21 6.44
CA ARG A 121 7.13 -4.27 5.73
C ARG A 121 8.63 -4.37 6.05
N TRP A 122 9.19 -3.43 6.80
CA TRP A 122 10.64 -3.38 7.02
C TRP A 122 11.21 -4.61 7.69
N ASN A 123 10.65 -4.98 8.83
CA ASN A 123 11.07 -6.16 9.59
C ASN A 123 10.09 -7.34 9.44
N LEU A 124 8.88 -7.07 8.97
CA LEU A 124 7.79 -8.04 8.96
C LEU A 124 7.58 -8.69 7.59
N GLY A 125 8.29 -8.22 6.58
CA GLY A 125 8.18 -8.73 5.21
C GLY A 125 6.98 -8.18 4.43
N HIS A 126 6.83 -8.67 3.22
CA HIS A 126 5.71 -8.29 2.37
C HIS A 126 4.42 -9.00 2.82
N MET A 127 3.23 -8.41 2.59
CA MET A 127 1.94 -9.04 2.95
C MET A 127 1.80 -10.48 2.43
N ARG A 128 2.38 -10.81 1.27
CA ARG A 128 2.40 -12.19 0.73
C ARG A 128 3.13 -13.18 1.64
N ASP A 129 4.06 -12.71 2.47
CA ASP A 129 4.85 -13.56 3.35
C ASP A 129 4.10 -13.86 4.66
N THR A 130 2.99 -13.15 4.92
CA THR A 130 2.07 -13.43 6.03
C THR A 130 1.00 -14.45 5.65
N VAL A 131 0.73 -14.64 4.35
CA VAL A 131 -0.28 -15.58 3.85
C VAL A 131 0.30 -17.00 3.83
N ILE A 132 -0.33 -17.92 4.57
CA ILE A 132 0.07 -19.34 4.67
C ILE A 132 -0.91 -20.27 3.97
N GLY A 133 -2.10 -19.80 3.62
CA GLY A 133 -3.09 -20.52 2.85
C GLY A 133 -4.16 -19.60 2.27
N MET A 134 -4.77 -20.05 1.18
CA MET A 134 -5.83 -19.29 0.49
C MET A 134 -6.83 -20.25 -0.15
N LYS A 135 -8.12 -19.90 -0.12
CA LYS A 135 -9.19 -20.56 -0.87
C LYS A 135 -9.76 -19.57 -1.87
N MET A 136 -9.78 -19.95 -3.12
CA MET A 136 -10.09 -19.09 -4.25
C MET A 136 -11.16 -19.72 -5.13
N ILE A 137 -11.90 -18.90 -5.85
CA ILE A 137 -12.85 -19.30 -6.87
C ILE A 137 -12.26 -18.93 -8.23
N MET A 138 -12.01 -19.91 -9.06
CA MET A 138 -11.52 -19.70 -10.43
C MET A 138 -12.64 -19.18 -11.34
N SER A 139 -12.29 -18.62 -12.49
CA SER A 139 -13.27 -18.03 -13.44
C SER A 139 -14.37 -18.97 -13.90
N ASN A 140 -14.20 -20.27 -13.76
CA ASN A 140 -15.19 -21.31 -14.07
C ASN A 140 -15.99 -21.78 -12.86
N GLY A 141 -15.97 -21.07 -11.74
CA GLY A 141 -16.68 -21.40 -10.52
C GLY A 141 -16.02 -22.49 -9.66
N VAL A 142 -14.90 -23.08 -10.11
CA VAL A 142 -14.21 -24.14 -9.37
C VAL A 142 -13.47 -23.58 -8.17
N ALA A 143 -13.73 -24.14 -6.99
CA ALA A 143 -13.01 -23.82 -5.77
C ALA A 143 -11.61 -24.46 -5.76
N VAL A 144 -10.59 -23.66 -5.49
CA VAL A 144 -9.20 -24.12 -5.35
C VAL A 144 -8.65 -23.69 -4.00
N LYS A 145 -7.98 -24.60 -3.31
CA LYS A 145 -7.29 -24.32 -2.04
C LYS A 145 -5.79 -24.54 -2.20
N THR A 146 -5.00 -23.59 -1.68
CA THR A 146 -3.56 -23.69 -1.60
C THR A 146 -3.07 -23.42 -0.19
N GLY A 147 -1.99 -24.09 0.23
CA GLY A 147 -1.49 -23.95 1.60
C GLY A 147 -2.42 -24.51 2.66
N GLY A 148 -2.32 -24.00 3.88
CA GLY A 148 -3.12 -24.42 5.04
C GLY A 148 -2.71 -23.66 6.29
N GLN A 149 -3.21 -24.07 7.45
CA GLN A 149 -2.88 -23.46 8.76
C GLN A 149 -1.51 -23.87 9.32
N VAL A 150 -0.67 -24.54 8.53
CA VAL A 150 0.68 -24.93 8.93
C VAL A 150 1.70 -23.94 8.35
N VAL A 151 2.57 -23.44 9.21
CA VAL A 151 3.58 -22.38 8.87
C VAL A 151 4.58 -22.85 7.79
N LYS A 152 4.74 -24.17 7.60
CA LYS A 152 5.63 -24.74 6.59
C LYS A 152 4.88 -25.77 5.74
N ASN A 153 4.43 -25.33 4.57
CA ASN A 153 3.90 -26.21 3.54
C ASN A 153 4.71 -25.98 2.25
N VAL A 154 5.49 -26.98 1.84
CA VAL A 154 6.36 -26.93 0.66
C VAL A 154 5.86 -27.83 -0.47
N SER A 155 4.64 -28.35 -0.36
CA SER A 155 4.00 -29.18 -1.39
C SER A 155 3.30 -28.32 -2.43
N GLY A 156 3.76 -28.37 -3.68
CA GLY A 156 3.16 -27.71 -4.82
C GLY A 156 3.58 -26.26 -5.01
N TYR A 157 3.01 -25.62 -6.03
CA TYR A 157 3.24 -24.20 -6.31
C TYR A 157 2.46 -23.33 -5.33
N ASP A 158 3.06 -22.20 -4.94
CA ASP A 158 2.40 -21.20 -4.10
C ASP A 158 1.43 -20.35 -4.94
N MET A 159 0.24 -20.90 -5.16
CA MET A 159 -0.79 -20.25 -5.95
C MET A 159 -1.36 -19.00 -5.25
N ALA A 160 -1.24 -18.89 -3.91
CA ALA A 160 -1.68 -17.69 -3.19
C ALA A 160 -0.91 -16.45 -3.67
N ARG A 161 0.41 -16.58 -3.89
CA ARG A 161 1.25 -15.47 -4.38
C ARG A 161 0.85 -14.97 -5.76
N LEU A 162 0.28 -15.83 -6.59
CA LEU A 162 -0.19 -15.46 -7.93
C LEU A 162 -1.42 -14.54 -7.86
N HIS A 163 -2.30 -14.76 -6.89
CA HIS A 163 -3.52 -13.96 -6.72
C HIS A 163 -3.28 -12.63 -5.99
N ILE A 164 -2.19 -12.51 -5.23
CA ILE A 164 -1.81 -11.28 -4.55
C ILE A 164 -1.25 -10.30 -5.58
N GLY A 165 -1.90 -9.15 -5.73
CA GLY A 165 -1.57 -8.13 -6.73
C GLY A 165 -2.16 -8.38 -8.13
N ALA A 166 -2.99 -9.43 -8.30
CA ALA A 166 -3.66 -9.73 -9.57
C ALA A 166 -4.98 -8.96 -9.79
N PHE A 167 -5.38 -8.09 -8.89
CA PHE A 167 -6.61 -7.29 -8.96
C PHE A 167 -7.89 -8.11 -9.23
N GLY A 168 -7.92 -9.38 -8.78
CA GLY A 168 -9.05 -10.28 -9.00
C GLY A 168 -9.17 -10.81 -10.44
N SER A 169 -8.22 -10.51 -11.34
CA SER A 169 -8.26 -10.93 -12.75
C SER A 169 -8.07 -12.44 -12.95
N LEU A 170 -7.45 -13.12 -11.98
CA LEU A 170 -7.17 -14.58 -12.05
C LEU A 170 -8.20 -15.42 -11.29
N GLY A 171 -9.03 -14.81 -10.45
CA GLY A 171 -10.03 -15.46 -9.64
C GLY A 171 -10.41 -14.63 -8.43
N VAL A 172 -11.41 -15.10 -7.68
CA VAL A 172 -11.95 -14.42 -6.49
C VAL A 172 -11.31 -15.02 -5.24
N ILE A 173 -10.72 -14.18 -4.39
CA ILE A 173 -10.21 -14.59 -3.08
C ILE A 173 -11.40 -14.74 -2.13
N GLY A 174 -11.63 -15.94 -1.58
CA GLY A 174 -12.75 -16.21 -0.69
C GLY A 174 -12.34 -16.31 0.78
N GLU A 175 -11.30 -17.08 1.09
CA GLU A 175 -10.78 -17.25 2.45
C GLU A 175 -9.26 -17.15 2.47
N VAL A 176 -8.70 -16.63 3.57
CA VAL A 176 -7.24 -16.47 3.70
C VAL A 176 -6.79 -16.90 5.09
N SER A 177 -5.74 -17.71 5.13
CA SER A 177 -5.05 -18.11 6.36
C SER A 177 -3.77 -17.30 6.51
N PHE A 178 -3.56 -16.72 7.70
CA PHE A 178 -2.44 -15.85 7.99
C PHE A 178 -1.57 -16.40 9.11
N LYS A 179 -0.28 -16.09 9.01
CA LYS A 179 0.65 -16.08 10.12
C LYS A 179 0.59 -14.70 10.78
N LEU A 180 0.49 -14.67 12.11
CA LEU A 180 0.37 -13.45 12.91
C LEU A 180 1.70 -13.09 13.58
N THR A 181 1.78 -11.85 14.07
CA THR A 181 2.93 -11.31 14.79
C THR A 181 2.49 -10.86 16.18
N PRO A 182 3.24 -11.20 17.25
CA PRO A 182 2.98 -10.63 18.57
C PRO A 182 3.25 -9.12 18.59
N ILE A 183 2.41 -8.36 19.32
CA ILE A 183 2.64 -6.94 19.55
C ILE A 183 3.88 -6.78 20.44
N SER A 184 4.74 -5.84 20.12
CA SER A 184 5.93 -5.52 20.89
C SER A 184 5.56 -4.98 22.28
N SER A 185 6.34 -5.32 23.31
CA SER A 185 6.06 -4.83 24.67
C SER A 185 6.33 -3.32 24.83
N LYS A 186 7.13 -2.74 23.95
CA LYS A 186 7.39 -1.31 23.87
C LYS A 186 7.46 -0.88 22.41
N GLU A 187 6.72 0.15 22.06
CA GLU A 187 6.72 0.77 20.75
C GLU A 187 6.90 2.28 20.87
N GLY A 188 7.36 2.91 19.82
CA GLY A 188 7.51 4.34 19.69
C GLY A 188 8.16 4.68 18.38
N SER A 189 8.12 5.96 18.01
CA SER A 189 8.70 6.44 16.75
C SER A 189 9.74 7.52 16.99
N MET A 190 10.73 7.57 16.10
CA MET A 190 11.67 8.66 16.01
C MET A 190 11.41 9.47 14.75
N CYS A 191 11.29 10.79 14.91
CA CYS A 191 11.24 11.75 13.81
C CYS A 191 12.59 12.45 13.71
N VAL A 192 13.24 12.34 12.55
CA VAL A 192 14.56 12.94 12.29
C VAL A 192 14.45 13.87 11.10
N THR A 193 14.89 15.14 11.25
CA THR A 193 14.75 16.16 10.21
C THR A 193 16.09 16.51 9.59
N PHE A 194 16.12 16.70 8.27
CA PHE A 194 17.30 17.01 7.46
C PHE A 194 17.05 18.21 6.56
N GLY A 195 18.16 18.89 6.17
CA GLY A 195 18.12 20.01 5.25
C GLY A 195 17.82 19.62 3.81
N GLN A 196 18.27 18.43 3.39
CA GLN A 196 18.18 17.95 2.01
C GLN A 196 17.66 16.51 1.96
N PHE A 197 17.03 16.13 0.84
CA PHE A 197 16.59 14.74 0.61
C PHE A 197 17.75 13.76 0.64
N GLU A 198 18.88 14.13 0.06
CA GLU A 198 20.06 13.28 0.00
C GLU A 198 20.51 12.80 1.37
N ASP A 199 20.58 13.70 2.36
CA ASP A 199 20.98 13.36 3.74
C ASP A 199 19.96 12.45 4.41
N ALA A 200 18.66 12.75 4.25
CA ALA A 200 17.55 11.92 4.74
C ALA A 200 17.55 10.53 4.11
N HIS A 201 17.85 10.43 2.82
CA HIS A 201 17.93 9.18 2.07
C HIS A 201 19.11 8.32 2.54
N ILE A 202 20.31 8.90 2.62
CA ILE A 202 21.52 8.21 3.10
C ILE A 202 21.33 7.73 4.54
N PHE A 203 20.79 8.59 5.41
CA PHE A 203 20.43 8.20 6.78
C PHE A 203 19.48 7.00 6.80
N SER A 204 18.42 7.02 5.98
CA SER A 204 17.46 5.93 5.90
C SER A 204 18.08 4.61 5.44
N LEU A 205 19.03 4.66 4.48
CA LEU A 205 19.79 3.47 4.06
C LEU A 205 20.72 2.98 5.17
N ASN A 206 21.37 3.88 5.90
CA ASN A 206 22.21 3.52 7.05
C ASN A 206 21.41 2.87 8.19
N VAL A 207 20.13 3.27 8.38
CA VAL A 207 19.20 2.59 9.29
C VAL A 207 18.86 1.19 8.76
N PHE A 208 18.67 1.04 7.45
CA PHE A 208 18.37 -0.24 6.81
C PHE A 208 19.53 -1.22 6.91
N ASP A 209 20.76 -0.77 6.62
CA ASP A 209 21.97 -1.61 6.63
C ASP A 209 22.55 -1.80 8.04
N GLY A 210 22.02 -1.09 9.02
CA GLY A 210 22.51 -1.07 10.39
C GLY A 210 21.95 -2.17 11.29
N HIS A 211 22.24 -2.06 12.59
CA HIS A 211 21.75 -2.98 13.63
C HIS A 211 20.38 -2.55 14.20
N VAL A 212 19.62 -1.75 13.46
CA VAL A 212 18.25 -1.33 13.78
C VAL A 212 17.29 -2.23 13.00
N MET A 213 16.21 -2.63 13.64
CA MET A 213 15.15 -3.42 13.03
C MET A 213 13.82 -2.65 13.14
N PRO A 214 13.63 -1.59 12.34
CA PRO A 214 12.41 -0.80 12.41
C PRO A 214 11.22 -1.62 11.95
N LEU A 215 10.05 -1.39 12.55
CA LEU A 215 8.77 -1.93 12.03
C LEU A 215 8.36 -1.22 10.75
N ALA A 216 8.56 0.09 10.70
CA ALA A 216 8.25 0.93 9.55
C ALA A 216 9.23 2.10 9.43
N LEU A 217 9.43 2.60 8.21
CA LEU A 217 10.19 3.81 7.92
C LEU A 217 9.56 4.54 6.74
N ALA A 218 9.39 5.85 6.88
CA ALA A 218 8.93 6.74 5.83
C ALA A 218 9.79 8.02 5.81
N CYS A 219 10.17 8.46 4.61
CA CYS A 219 10.82 9.75 4.38
C CYS A 219 9.84 10.63 3.59
N PHE A 220 9.67 11.89 3.98
CA PHE A 220 8.72 12.80 3.36
C PHE A 220 9.17 14.25 3.43
N ASP A 221 8.69 15.04 2.48
CA ASP A 221 8.96 16.48 2.39
C ASP A 221 8.16 17.29 3.42
N SER A 222 8.36 18.61 3.44
CA SER A 222 7.68 19.51 4.38
C SER A 222 6.16 19.57 4.18
N CYS A 223 5.66 19.37 2.96
CA CYS A 223 4.24 19.24 2.69
C CYS A 223 3.70 17.96 3.34
N GLY A 224 4.38 16.84 3.15
CA GLY A 224 4.08 15.57 3.79
C GLY A 224 4.07 15.67 5.31
N ALA A 225 5.10 16.31 5.90
CA ALA A 225 5.18 16.53 7.35
C ALA A 225 3.97 17.27 7.88
N SER A 226 3.61 18.39 7.26
CA SER A 226 2.46 19.19 7.66
C SER A 226 1.14 18.42 7.60
N ARG A 227 0.93 17.62 6.54
CA ARG A 227 -0.30 16.84 6.34
C ARG A 227 -0.49 15.72 7.35
N ILE A 228 0.59 15.16 7.88
CA ILE A 228 0.50 14.11 8.92
C ILE A 228 0.52 14.68 10.35
N GLY A 229 0.57 16.01 10.52
CA GLY A 229 0.53 16.66 11.82
C GLY A 229 1.90 16.90 12.47
N ILE A 230 2.99 16.72 11.72
CA ILE A 230 4.34 17.08 12.16
C ILE A 230 4.61 18.55 11.79
N GLN A 231 5.08 19.36 12.75
CA GLN A 231 5.48 20.73 12.48
C GLN A 231 6.79 20.74 11.64
N GLY A 232 6.65 20.68 10.33
CA GLY A 232 7.75 20.74 9.40
C GLY A 232 8.21 22.17 9.12
N LYS A 233 9.53 22.39 9.02
CA LYS A 233 10.08 23.63 8.45
C LYS A 233 10.05 23.51 6.93
N SER A 234 9.64 24.59 6.24
CA SER A 234 9.62 24.65 4.77
C SER A 234 10.97 24.23 4.18
N GLY A 235 10.92 23.42 3.13
CA GLY A 235 12.11 22.93 2.42
C GLY A 235 12.89 21.85 3.14
N ARG A 236 12.39 21.31 4.26
CA ARG A 236 13.03 20.22 5.03
C ARG A 236 12.44 18.86 4.70
N TRP A 237 13.23 17.84 4.98
CA TRP A 237 12.85 16.44 4.87
C TRP A 237 12.82 15.79 6.24
N SER A 238 11.81 14.99 6.47
CA SER A 238 11.68 14.24 7.73
C SER A 238 11.66 12.74 7.46
N VAL A 239 12.29 11.99 8.36
CA VAL A 239 12.27 10.53 8.39
C VAL A 239 11.58 10.10 9.66
N LEU A 240 10.44 9.41 9.53
CA LEU A 240 9.72 8.81 10.64
C LEU A 240 10.04 7.32 10.69
N ILE A 241 10.50 6.84 11.86
CA ILE A 241 10.98 5.47 12.07
C ILE A 241 10.18 4.87 13.22
N LYS A 242 9.37 3.83 12.95
CA LYS A 242 8.67 3.07 13.98
C LYS A 242 9.56 1.95 14.51
N ILE A 243 9.67 1.88 15.82
CA ILE A 243 10.46 0.87 16.52
C ILE A 243 9.52 0.09 17.44
N GLY A 244 9.65 -1.23 17.42
CA GLY A 244 8.94 -2.11 18.35
C GLY A 244 9.86 -3.21 18.85
N SER A 245 9.98 -3.37 20.18
CA SER A 245 10.86 -4.37 20.80
C SER A 245 10.59 -4.54 22.28
N ARG A 246 11.42 -5.34 22.95
CA ARG A 246 11.54 -5.33 24.43
C ARG A 246 12.29 -4.08 24.89
N GLU A 247 12.01 -3.59 26.08
CA GLU A 247 12.48 -2.29 26.58
C GLU A 247 13.97 -2.02 26.35
N LYS A 248 14.88 -2.90 26.82
CA LYS A 248 16.32 -2.71 26.63
C LYS A 248 16.76 -2.68 25.16
N ALA A 249 16.11 -3.48 24.32
CA ALA A 249 16.40 -3.49 22.89
C ALA A 249 15.81 -2.25 22.18
N PHE A 250 14.69 -1.74 22.64
CA PHE A 250 14.11 -0.48 22.19
C PHE A 250 15.06 0.68 22.48
N GLU A 251 15.53 0.83 23.73
CA GLU A 251 16.46 1.90 24.13
C GLU A 251 17.78 1.84 23.35
N ARG A 252 18.30 0.63 23.11
CA ARG A 252 19.48 0.46 22.26
C ARG A 252 19.25 0.92 20.84
N GLN A 253 18.10 0.58 20.24
CA GLN A 253 17.77 1.03 18.88
C GLN A 253 17.62 2.54 18.80
N VAL A 254 16.99 3.17 19.80
CA VAL A 254 16.88 4.64 19.90
C VAL A 254 18.28 5.27 19.91
N SER A 255 19.20 4.77 20.76
CA SER A 255 20.57 5.28 20.82
C SER A 255 21.31 5.14 19.48
N ILE A 256 21.18 4.00 18.80
CA ILE A 256 21.81 3.79 17.49
C ILE A 256 21.26 4.78 16.45
N ILE A 257 19.94 5.00 16.43
CA ILE A 257 19.33 5.96 15.51
C ILE A 257 19.80 7.39 15.79
N GLN A 258 19.92 7.78 17.07
CA GLN A 258 20.45 9.09 17.47
C GLN A 258 21.91 9.29 16.98
N ASP A 259 22.75 8.29 17.17
CA ASP A 259 24.13 8.32 16.68
C ASP A 259 24.21 8.41 15.15
N LEU A 260 23.40 7.62 14.45
CA LEU A 260 23.32 7.67 12.98
C LEU A 260 22.81 9.03 12.48
N ALA A 261 21.78 9.59 13.11
CA ALA A 261 21.23 10.89 12.77
C ALA A 261 22.27 12.00 12.90
N GLY A 262 23.01 12.02 14.03
CA GLY A 262 24.10 12.98 14.24
C GLY A 262 25.20 12.88 13.19
N ARG A 263 25.60 11.65 12.82
CA ARG A 263 26.63 11.42 11.76
C ARG A 263 26.19 11.83 10.37
N ASN A 264 24.87 11.81 10.09
CA ASN A 264 24.31 12.18 8.81
C ASN A 264 23.79 13.63 8.77
N GLY A 265 24.16 14.47 9.74
CA GLY A 265 23.88 15.91 9.69
C GLY A 265 22.41 16.28 9.94
N SER A 266 21.72 15.52 10.81
CA SER A 266 20.34 15.86 11.19
C SER A 266 20.25 17.22 11.88
N GLU A 267 19.18 17.98 11.59
CA GLU A 267 18.89 19.26 12.22
C GLU A 267 18.10 19.11 13.54
N SER A 268 17.26 18.07 13.63
CA SER A 268 16.51 17.74 14.83
C SER A 268 16.21 16.25 14.93
N ILE A 269 16.05 15.78 16.17
CA ILE A 269 15.72 14.40 16.50
C ILE A 269 14.69 14.46 17.62
N GLU A 270 13.55 13.79 17.42
CA GLU A 270 12.49 13.72 18.39
C GLU A 270 12.05 12.27 18.61
N LEU A 271 11.87 11.87 19.86
CA LEU A 271 11.28 10.58 20.23
C LEU A 271 9.79 10.79 20.53
N ILE A 272 8.95 10.19 19.72
CA ILE A 272 7.49 10.25 19.79
C ILE A 272 7.01 8.99 20.53
N ARG A 273 6.20 9.19 21.56
CA ARG A 273 5.69 8.08 22.38
C ARG A 273 4.55 7.35 21.68
N GLN A 274 4.29 6.12 22.09
CA GLN A 274 3.31 5.22 21.50
C GLN A 274 1.93 5.84 21.23
N GLU A 275 1.39 6.61 22.15
CA GLU A 275 0.07 7.25 22.01
C GLU A 275 0.07 8.36 20.96
N GLU A 276 1.19 9.08 20.81
CA GLU A 276 1.34 10.20 19.88
C GLU A 276 1.74 9.75 18.47
N GLU A 277 2.32 8.54 18.33
CA GLU A 277 2.75 8.03 17.02
C GLU A 277 1.60 7.47 16.18
N ILE A 278 0.54 6.93 16.83
CA ILE A 278 -0.57 6.26 16.15
C ILE A 278 -1.20 7.16 15.09
N PRO A 279 -1.63 8.41 15.41
CA PRO A 279 -2.22 9.28 14.41
C PRO A 279 -1.27 9.65 13.27
N LEU A 280 0.04 9.68 13.51
CA LEU A 280 1.03 9.97 12.46
C LEU A 280 1.11 8.84 11.43
N TRP A 281 1.20 7.58 11.91
CA TRP A 281 1.22 6.41 11.03
C TRP A 281 -0.11 6.18 10.33
N ASP A 282 -1.23 6.47 10.99
CA ASP A 282 -2.56 6.45 10.38
C ASP A 282 -2.67 7.49 9.26
N ALA A 283 -2.20 8.72 9.50
CA ALA A 283 -2.17 9.77 8.50
C ALA A 283 -1.24 9.45 7.32
N LEU A 284 -0.07 8.83 7.56
CA LEU A 284 0.83 8.34 6.51
C LEU A 284 0.19 7.23 5.70
N ARG A 285 -0.44 6.23 6.36
CA ARG A 285 -1.15 5.13 5.70
C ARG A 285 -2.24 5.66 4.77
N ASP A 286 -3.00 6.64 5.25
CA ASP A 286 -4.14 7.20 4.54
C ASP A 286 -3.82 8.49 3.75
N PHE A 287 -2.53 8.80 3.56
CA PHE A 287 -2.06 10.05 2.96
C PHE A 287 -2.72 10.39 1.62
N GLY A 288 -2.86 9.40 0.74
CA GLY A 288 -3.52 9.57 -0.55
C GLY A 288 -5.06 9.71 -0.48
N SER A 289 -5.65 9.59 0.70
CA SER A 289 -7.10 9.61 0.92
C SER A 289 -7.55 10.73 1.84
N ASN A 290 -6.61 11.44 2.48
CA ASN A 290 -6.92 12.46 3.47
C ASN A 290 -7.31 13.76 2.79
N CYS A 291 -8.47 14.32 3.18
CA CYS A 291 -9.05 15.54 2.64
C CYS A 291 -9.20 16.64 3.71
N GLN A 292 -8.49 16.55 4.84
CA GLN A 292 -8.69 17.45 5.99
C GLN A 292 -7.96 18.79 5.88
N ASP A 293 -7.04 18.95 4.93
CA ASP A 293 -6.33 20.19 4.70
C ASP A 293 -6.88 21.00 3.51
N THR A 294 -6.33 22.20 3.31
CA THR A 294 -6.73 23.13 2.25
C THR A 294 -6.42 22.62 0.84
N LEU A 295 -5.51 21.64 0.70
CA LEU A 295 -5.16 21.04 -0.59
C LEU A 295 -6.11 19.92 -1.01
N GLY A 296 -6.90 19.37 -0.08
CA GLY A 296 -7.80 18.25 -0.33
C GLY A 296 -7.08 16.93 -0.65
N ALA A 297 -7.80 15.97 -1.21
CA ALA A 297 -7.22 14.73 -1.68
C ALA A 297 -6.38 14.95 -2.94
N PRO A 298 -5.25 14.25 -3.13
CA PRO A 298 -4.48 14.35 -4.35
C PRO A 298 -5.30 13.86 -5.55
N SER A 299 -5.25 14.60 -6.64
CA SER A 299 -5.89 14.23 -7.91
C SER A 299 -5.10 13.14 -8.64
N ILE A 300 -3.77 13.12 -8.45
CA ILE A 300 -2.86 12.16 -9.07
C ILE A 300 -1.99 11.54 -7.99
N ILE A 301 -1.83 10.21 -8.06
CA ILE A 301 -0.90 9.46 -7.21
C ILE A 301 -0.06 8.58 -8.11
N GLY A 302 1.24 8.88 -8.19
CA GLY A 302 2.25 8.08 -8.88
C GLY A 302 3.11 7.31 -7.88
N ARG A 303 3.41 6.05 -8.21
CA ARG A 303 4.34 5.21 -7.46
C ARG A 303 5.45 4.74 -8.37
N ALA A 304 6.67 5.16 -8.07
CA ALA A 304 7.86 4.70 -8.76
C ALA A 304 8.57 3.63 -7.92
N TYR A 305 9.04 2.60 -8.60
CA TYR A 305 9.92 1.56 -8.07
C TYR A 305 11.28 1.68 -8.75
N LEU A 306 12.31 1.81 -7.95
CA LEU A 306 13.69 2.04 -8.36
C LEU A 306 14.63 1.14 -7.55
N THR A 307 15.88 1.02 -7.96
CA THR A 307 16.89 0.55 -7.01
C THR A 307 17.15 1.63 -5.96
N PRO A 308 17.44 1.28 -4.69
CA PRO A 308 17.70 2.27 -3.63
C PRO A 308 18.75 3.32 -4.01
N SER A 309 19.78 2.94 -4.77
CA SER A 309 20.84 3.87 -5.23
C SER A 309 20.35 4.93 -6.21
N GLN A 310 19.27 4.68 -6.95
CA GLN A 310 18.73 5.59 -7.98
C GLN A 310 17.65 6.54 -7.45
N VAL A 311 17.11 6.26 -6.27
CA VAL A 311 16.01 7.04 -5.67
C VAL A 311 16.38 8.51 -5.53
N LYS A 312 17.61 8.80 -5.12
CA LYS A 312 18.09 10.18 -4.91
C LYS A 312 18.07 11.02 -6.19
N ASP A 313 18.64 10.50 -7.26
CA ASP A 313 18.73 11.23 -8.52
C ASP A 313 17.35 11.37 -9.18
N CYS A 314 16.53 10.32 -9.08
CA CYS A 314 15.16 10.35 -9.58
C CYS A 314 14.28 11.34 -8.81
N GLU A 315 14.40 11.43 -7.46
CA GLU A 315 13.68 12.41 -6.66
C GLU A 315 14.02 13.84 -7.10
N LYS A 316 15.31 14.13 -7.27
CA LYS A 316 15.77 15.45 -7.70
C LYS A 316 15.18 15.87 -9.06
N ASP A 317 15.14 14.93 -10.01
CA ASP A 317 14.55 15.19 -11.33
C ASP A 317 13.04 15.40 -11.23
N ILE A 318 12.33 14.52 -10.53
CA ILE A 318 10.87 14.62 -10.33
C ILE A 318 10.52 15.95 -9.64
N ARG A 319 11.24 16.31 -8.58
CA ARG A 319 11.03 17.58 -7.87
C ARG A 319 11.20 18.77 -8.78
N ARG A 320 12.25 18.80 -9.62
CA ARG A 320 12.46 19.86 -10.60
C ARG A 320 11.30 19.97 -11.57
N ILE A 321 10.87 18.85 -12.17
CA ILE A 321 9.74 18.80 -13.11
C ILE A 321 8.47 19.35 -12.46
N LEU A 322 8.18 18.94 -11.21
CA LEU A 322 6.98 19.40 -10.49
C LEU A 322 7.05 20.88 -10.09
N LEU A 323 8.23 21.39 -9.73
CA LEU A 323 8.41 22.82 -9.45
C LEU A 323 8.21 23.66 -10.71
N ASP A 324 8.72 23.22 -11.86
CA ASP A 324 8.55 23.90 -13.15
C ASP A 324 7.07 23.94 -13.59
N SER A 325 6.30 22.89 -13.26
CA SER A 325 4.85 22.83 -13.54
C SER A 325 3.98 23.66 -12.61
N GLN A 326 4.53 24.20 -11.52
CA GLN A 326 3.86 25.07 -10.54
C GLN A 326 2.61 24.45 -9.86
N VAL A 327 2.48 23.13 -9.86
CA VAL A 327 1.38 22.42 -9.19
C VAL A 327 1.74 22.11 -7.74
N PRO A 328 0.80 22.14 -6.79
CA PRO A 328 1.04 21.69 -5.44
C PRO A 328 1.31 20.18 -5.43
N PHE A 329 2.39 19.77 -4.76
CA PHE A 329 2.78 18.36 -4.67
C PHE A 329 3.40 18.00 -3.33
N SER A 330 3.50 16.71 -3.07
CA SER A 330 4.30 16.12 -2.00
C SER A 330 4.99 14.86 -2.50
N ILE A 331 6.21 14.64 -2.05
CA ILE A 331 6.98 13.43 -2.35
C ILE A 331 7.25 12.68 -1.05
N LEU A 332 6.85 11.41 -1.03
CA LEU A 332 7.17 10.47 0.03
C LEU A 332 8.09 9.37 -0.51
N SER A 333 8.93 8.82 0.35
CA SER A 333 9.84 7.74 -0.04
C SER A 333 9.88 6.64 1.03
N GLN A 334 10.08 5.41 0.56
CA GLN A 334 10.53 4.29 1.37
C GLN A 334 11.93 3.87 0.86
N PRO A 335 13.01 4.55 1.29
CA PRO A 335 14.32 4.46 0.65
C PRO A 335 14.89 3.05 0.53
N GLY A 336 14.79 2.22 1.58
CA GLY A 336 15.28 0.85 1.58
C GLY A 336 14.58 -0.09 0.60
N PHE A 337 13.39 0.30 0.11
CA PHE A 337 12.62 -0.45 -0.90
C PHE A 337 12.66 0.20 -2.28
N GLY A 338 13.42 1.27 -2.44
CA GLY A 338 13.51 1.98 -3.72
C GLY A 338 12.18 2.59 -4.17
N THR A 339 11.29 2.96 -3.24
CA THR A 339 9.96 3.46 -3.59
C THR A 339 9.90 4.98 -3.44
N LEU A 340 9.44 5.67 -4.49
CA LEU A 340 9.00 7.06 -4.45
C LEU A 340 7.49 7.13 -4.71
N LEU A 341 6.81 7.94 -3.93
CA LEU A 341 5.39 8.25 -4.05
C LEU A 341 5.26 9.73 -4.36
N VAL A 342 4.61 10.03 -5.46
CA VAL A 342 4.37 11.39 -5.93
C VAL A 342 2.87 11.67 -5.80
N TYR A 343 2.54 12.68 -5.02
CA TYR A 343 1.18 13.16 -4.83
C TYR A 343 1.05 14.54 -5.43
N ILE A 344 0.12 14.73 -6.37
CA ILE A 344 -0.18 16.02 -6.99
C ILE A 344 -1.58 16.42 -6.54
N PHE A 345 -1.69 17.63 -6.02
CA PHE A 345 -2.92 18.18 -5.46
C PHE A 345 -3.50 19.26 -6.39
N GLY A 346 -4.83 19.48 -6.29
CA GLY A 346 -5.51 20.48 -7.08
C GLY A 346 -5.78 20.03 -8.50
N GLY A 347 -6.33 20.93 -9.29
CA GLY A 347 -6.69 20.70 -10.68
C GLY A 347 -8.20 20.51 -10.83
N GLU A 348 -8.91 21.61 -11.11
CA GLU A 348 -10.17 21.50 -11.84
C GLU A 348 -9.87 20.88 -13.21
N THR A 349 -10.86 20.26 -13.83
CA THR A 349 -10.74 19.44 -15.05
C THR A 349 -9.99 20.07 -16.23
N SER A 350 -9.80 21.40 -16.25
CA SER A 350 -9.05 22.11 -17.30
C SER A 350 -7.52 22.09 -17.12
N GLU A 351 -7.04 22.11 -15.88
CA GLU A 351 -5.59 22.11 -15.57
C GLU A 351 -4.99 20.70 -15.66
N VAL A 352 -5.85 19.68 -15.51
CA VAL A 352 -5.44 18.25 -15.51
C VAL A 352 -4.90 17.82 -16.87
N PHE A 353 -5.37 18.44 -17.97
CA PHE A 353 -4.90 18.10 -19.33
C PHE A 353 -3.46 18.62 -19.59
N GLU A 354 -3.11 19.78 -19.02
CA GLU A 354 -1.76 20.35 -19.12
C GLU A 354 -0.71 19.52 -18.38
N LEU A 355 -1.13 18.70 -17.41
CA LEU A 355 -0.25 17.80 -16.66
C LEU A 355 0.18 16.55 -17.42
N THR A 356 -0.43 16.22 -18.57
CA THR A 356 -0.07 15.00 -19.31
C THR A 356 1.40 14.98 -19.72
N GLU A 357 1.94 16.13 -20.18
CA GLU A 357 3.35 16.24 -20.54
C GLU A 357 4.24 16.09 -19.29
N THR A 358 3.88 16.76 -18.19
CA THR A 358 4.56 16.64 -16.89
C THR A 358 4.62 15.19 -16.41
N LEU A 359 3.52 14.44 -16.50
CA LEU A 359 3.49 13.04 -16.09
C LEU A 359 4.35 12.15 -17.00
N ASN A 360 4.40 12.43 -18.30
CA ASN A 360 5.28 11.73 -19.23
C ASN A 360 6.76 12.06 -18.95
N GLU A 361 7.11 13.30 -18.61
CA GLU A 361 8.47 13.65 -18.21
C GLU A 361 8.89 12.94 -16.91
N ILE A 362 7.99 12.86 -15.92
CA ILE A 362 8.22 12.10 -14.68
C ILE A 362 8.48 10.63 -15.02
N ARG A 363 7.67 10.02 -15.89
CA ARG A 363 7.86 8.65 -16.35
C ARG A 363 9.22 8.45 -17.01
N LEU A 364 9.60 9.34 -17.93
CA LEU A 364 10.89 9.28 -18.60
C LEU A 364 12.05 9.39 -17.60
N SER A 365 11.93 10.20 -16.56
CA SER A 365 12.93 10.29 -15.51
C SER A 365 13.06 8.98 -14.72
N VAL A 366 11.94 8.38 -14.32
CA VAL A 366 11.91 7.07 -13.64
C VAL A 366 12.53 5.98 -14.53
N ASN A 367 12.17 5.95 -15.81
CA ASN A 367 12.64 4.93 -16.76
C ASN A 367 14.13 5.06 -17.08
N ARG A 368 14.71 6.26 -17.09
CA ARG A 368 16.17 6.46 -17.19
C ARG A 368 16.92 5.77 -16.05
N GLY A 369 16.34 5.79 -14.84
CA GLY A 369 16.82 5.05 -13.67
C GLY A 369 16.48 3.56 -13.71
N SER A 370 16.05 2.99 -14.83
CA SER A 370 15.57 1.61 -14.92
C SER A 370 14.44 1.27 -13.92
N GLY A 371 13.73 2.29 -13.43
CA GLY A 371 12.57 2.17 -12.57
C GLY A 371 11.28 1.93 -13.35
N GLU A 372 10.18 1.68 -12.65
CA GLU A 372 8.81 1.57 -13.18
C GLU A 372 7.93 2.59 -12.48
N LEU A 373 7.05 3.26 -13.22
CA LEU A 373 6.07 4.21 -12.70
C LEU A 373 4.65 3.73 -12.95
N THR A 374 3.94 3.45 -11.89
CA THR A 374 2.50 3.13 -11.93
C THR A 374 1.70 4.29 -11.37
N PHE A 375 0.62 4.68 -12.03
CA PHE A 375 -0.32 5.64 -11.48
C PHE A 375 -1.44 4.92 -10.73
N GLU A 376 -1.46 5.07 -9.40
CA GLU A 376 -2.49 4.49 -8.53
C GLU A 376 -3.79 5.30 -8.53
N ARG A 377 -3.70 6.59 -8.90
CA ARG A 377 -4.83 7.49 -9.12
C ARG A 377 -4.52 8.42 -10.28
N LEU A 378 -5.46 8.52 -11.20
CA LEU A 378 -5.52 9.50 -12.27
C LEU A 378 -6.97 9.92 -12.49
N PRO A 379 -7.24 11.17 -12.85
CA PRO A 379 -8.54 11.56 -13.39
C PRO A 379 -8.90 10.69 -14.60
N ILE A 380 -10.16 10.28 -14.69
CA ILE A 380 -10.61 9.32 -15.71
C ILE A 380 -10.31 9.81 -17.14
N GLN A 381 -10.38 11.13 -17.36
CA GLN A 381 -10.10 11.75 -18.65
C GLN A 381 -8.63 11.58 -19.08
N MET A 382 -7.72 11.46 -18.13
CA MET A 382 -6.29 11.27 -18.42
C MET A 382 -5.92 9.81 -18.67
N LYS A 383 -6.68 8.85 -18.14
CA LYS A 383 -6.36 7.41 -18.25
C LYS A 383 -6.31 6.88 -19.69
N ASN A 384 -6.90 7.62 -20.65
CA ASN A 384 -6.82 7.28 -22.08
C ASN A 384 -5.55 7.82 -22.75
N ASN A 385 -4.90 8.81 -22.16
CA ASN A 385 -3.76 9.53 -22.74
C ASN A 385 -2.45 9.29 -21.96
N VAL A 386 -2.54 8.75 -20.76
CA VAL A 386 -1.40 8.43 -19.89
C VAL A 386 -1.36 6.91 -19.70
N ASP A 387 -0.21 6.32 -19.96
CA ASP A 387 0.01 4.90 -19.68
C ASP A 387 -0.01 4.66 -18.15
N VAL A 388 -1.02 3.97 -17.65
CA VAL A 388 -1.23 3.77 -16.20
C VAL A 388 -0.22 2.79 -15.61
N TRP A 389 0.18 1.75 -16.39
CA TRP A 389 0.96 0.60 -15.92
C TRP A 389 2.41 0.56 -16.40
N ASP A 390 2.87 1.58 -17.19
CA ASP A 390 4.17 1.55 -17.87
C ASP A 390 4.32 0.39 -18.88
N GLU A 391 3.23 0.12 -19.63
CA GLU A 391 3.14 -1.00 -20.59
C GLU A 391 4.11 -0.84 -21.77
N SER A 392 4.48 0.40 -22.12
CA SER A 392 5.43 0.70 -23.19
C SER A 392 6.78 0.04 -22.97
N ARG A 393 7.15 -0.26 -21.72
CA ARG A 393 8.39 -0.91 -21.33
C ARG A 393 8.35 -2.44 -21.47
N SER A 394 7.17 -3.03 -21.32
CA SER A 394 6.95 -4.48 -21.46
C SER A 394 6.87 -4.93 -22.91
N ASN A 395 6.75 -4.00 -23.88
CA ASN A 395 6.63 -4.29 -25.29
C ASN A 395 7.78 -3.64 -26.13
N PRO A 396 8.97 -4.28 -26.23
CA PRO A 396 10.13 -3.70 -26.93
C PRO A 396 9.96 -3.57 -28.46
N LYS A 397 8.74 -3.71 -28.99
CA LYS A 397 8.41 -3.61 -30.44
C LYS A 397 7.53 -2.40 -30.79
N SER A 398 7.28 -1.47 -29.86
CA SER A 398 6.56 -0.23 -30.17
C SER A 398 7.53 0.96 -30.33
#